data_3e95b73198eb20faa1a01c596ab0290d
#
_entry.id   3e95b73198eb20faa1a01c596ab0290d
#
_cell.length_a   1.000
_cell.length_b   1.000
_cell.length_c   1.000
_cell.angle_alpha   90.00
_cell.angle_beta   90.00
_cell.angle_gamma   90.00
#
_symmetry.space_group_name_H-M   'P 1'
#
loop_
_entity.id
_entity.type
_entity.pdbx_description
1 polymer ?
#
loop_
_entity_poly.entity_id
_entity_poly.type
_entity_poly.pdbx_seq_one_letter_code
_entity_poly.pdbx_strand_id
1 'polypeptide(L)'
;MQTLSIQNLIIGFGKAGKTLAADLAQHGQDVILVEASDQMYGGTCINIGCIPSKKLLVEGQRRAACADSGDAVFSAAMQAKNGLIPKLRAANFAKLDNMEKVRVINARARFIDAQTVSITGAVGNAGEQGERQIRAERIFINTGSVPAVPPIPGVDGARVYDSTGILSLAERPKRMVIVGGGYIGLEFAFMYRAFGTEVTILDNLDEFLPREDRDIAGEMRRILEARGVKIQLGVKVERFDNTATETTVVTSGGSFAADAVLLATGRRANTQGLDLEKAGVRVDARGFIEVDDHLHATPRIWAMGDVAGSPQFTYISLDDYRIVRDELLGEGRRSRRDRAIFPTAVFTNPPLGHIGMTETAARKAGRNVKVSTLKAEAIPKAKVLGQTDGLLKAVVDAGSGEILGVTLLCAEAHEIINLFKMAIDNRVPAGYVRSQIFTHPTMAEALNDLFAPF
;
A
#
# COMPACT_ATOMS: atom_id res chain seq x y z
N MET A 1 24.73 -24.08 -22.07
CA MET A 1 24.02 -22.87 -21.54
C MET A 1 25.02 -22.04 -20.76
N GLN A 2 25.13 -20.73 -21.00
CA GLN A 2 26.12 -19.91 -20.31
C GLN A 2 25.63 -19.60 -18.89
N THR A 3 26.43 -19.91 -17.86
CA THR A 3 26.13 -19.59 -16.47
C THR A 3 26.94 -18.35 -16.06
N LEU A 4 26.25 -17.33 -15.57
CA LEU A 4 26.84 -16.16 -14.94
C LEU A 4 27.03 -16.42 -13.44
N SER A 5 28.18 -16.08 -12.88
CA SER A 5 28.40 -16.14 -11.42
C SER A 5 28.39 -14.73 -10.84
N ILE A 6 27.73 -14.55 -9.68
CA ILE A 6 27.56 -13.22 -9.05
C ILE A 6 27.53 -13.37 -7.52
N GLN A 7 27.92 -12.33 -6.79
CA GLN A 7 27.77 -12.29 -5.33
C GLN A 7 26.30 -12.18 -4.94
N ASN A 8 25.58 -11.21 -5.51
CA ASN A 8 24.24 -10.86 -5.08
C ASN A 8 23.27 -10.87 -6.27
N LEU A 9 22.22 -11.68 -6.18
CA LEU A 9 21.12 -11.69 -7.13
C LEU A 9 19.86 -11.17 -6.46
N ILE A 10 19.24 -10.15 -7.03
CA ILE A 10 17.97 -9.60 -6.56
C ILE A 10 16.88 -9.89 -7.60
N ILE A 11 15.77 -10.49 -7.18
CA ILE A 11 14.61 -10.81 -8.01
C ILE A 11 13.48 -9.85 -7.68
N GLY A 12 13.21 -8.89 -8.57
CA GLY A 12 12.19 -7.85 -8.44
C GLY A 12 12.77 -6.47 -8.11
N PHE A 13 12.32 -5.45 -8.86
CA PHE A 13 12.74 -4.05 -8.75
C PHE A 13 11.90 -3.26 -7.72
N GLY A 14 11.40 -3.94 -6.66
CA GLY A 14 10.63 -3.33 -5.59
C GLY A 14 11.46 -2.38 -4.70
N LYS A 15 10.81 -1.77 -3.70
CA LYS A 15 11.44 -0.75 -2.84
C LYS A 15 12.65 -1.31 -2.07
N ALA A 16 12.55 -2.50 -1.47
CA ALA A 16 13.67 -3.12 -0.77
C ALA A 16 14.78 -3.51 -1.74
N GLY A 17 14.43 -4.25 -2.82
CA GLY A 17 15.40 -4.80 -3.77
C GLY A 17 16.26 -3.72 -4.42
N LYS A 18 15.65 -2.67 -4.96
CA LYS A 18 16.41 -1.57 -5.59
C LYS A 18 17.27 -0.79 -4.61
N THR A 19 16.81 -0.66 -3.35
CA THR A 19 17.58 0.07 -2.32
C THR A 19 18.76 -0.78 -1.87
N LEU A 20 18.57 -2.08 -1.68
CA LEU A 20 19.64 -3.03 -1.35
C LEU A 20 20.67 -3.12 -2.48
N ALA A 21 20.23 -3.19 -3.75
CA ALA A 21 21.13 -3.21 -4.91
C ALA A 21 22.09 -2.02 -4.91
N ALA A 22 21.54 -0.82 -4.72
CA ALA A 22 22.34 0.40 -4.68
C ALA A 22 23.34 0.41 -3.51
N ASP A 23 22.90 -0.02 -2.34
CA ASP A 23 23.72 0.01 -1.13
C ASP A 23 24.86 -1.03 -1.19
N LEU A 24 24.57 -2.26 -1.60
CA LEU A 24 25.60 -3.30 -1.80
C LEU A 24 26.66 -2.86 -2.83
N ALA A 25 26.23 -2.25 -3.94
CA ALA A 25 27.12 -1.72 -4.96
C ALA A 25 28.02 -0.59 -4.44
N GLN A 26 27.48 0.32 -3.62
CA GLN A 26 28.26 1.37 -2.96
C GLN A 26 29.32 0.82 -2.01
N HIS A 27 29.10 -0.39 -1.47
CA HIS A 27 30.07 -1.13 -0.65
C HIS A 27 30.95 -2.09 -1.49
N GLY A 28 31.03 -1.88 -2.80
CA GLY A 28 31.95 -2.59 -3.69
C GLY A 28 31.51 -3.98 -4.09
N GLN A 29 30.28 -4.40 -3.77
CA GLN A 29 29.75 -5.73 -4.09
C GLN A 29 29.05 -5.74 -5.45
N ASP A 30 29.24 -6.81 -6.22
CA ASP A 30 28.62 -6.99 -7.52
C ASP A 30 27.16 -7.48 -7.36
N VAL A 31 26.25 -6.86 -8.09
CA VAL A 31 24.80 -7.12 -8.03
C VAL A 31 24.21 -7.32 -9.42
N ILE A 32 23.46 -8.40 -9.60
CA ILE A 32 22.50 -8.53 -10.69
C ILE A 32 21.09 -8.34 -10.12
N LEU A 33 20.32 -7.42 -10.71
CA LEU A 33 18.91 -7.23 -10.39
C LEU A 33 18.06 -7.65 -11.60
N VAL A 34 17.19 -8.64 -11.41
CA VAL A 34 16.29 -9.16 -12.44
C VAL A 34 14.87 -8.63 -12.21
N GLU A 35 14.28 -7.99 -13.23
CA GLU A 35 12.90 -7.53 -13.21
C GLU A 35 12.14 -8.11 -14.43
N ALA A 36 10.94 -8.62 -14.19
CA ALA A 36 10.16 -9.28 -15.23
C ALA A 36 9.60 -8.34 -16.30
N SER A 37 9.50 -7.04 -16.00
CA SER A 37 8.92 -6.04 -16.92
C SER A 37 9.62 -4.69 -16.79
N ASP A 38 10.04 -4.12 -17.90
CA ASP A 38 10.57 -2.76 -17.98
C ASP A 38 9.53 -1.70 -17.52
N GLN A 39 8.24 -2.05 -17.57
CA GLN A 39 7.14 -1.21 -17.06
C GLN A 39 7.05 -1.22 -15.52
N MET A 40 7.85 -2.04 -14.83
CA MET A 40 7.80 -2.20 -13.38
C MET A 40 9.05 -1.72 -12.64
N TYR A 41 9.98 -1.03 -13.31
CA TYR A 41 11.12 -0.43 -12.64
C TYR A 41 10.68 0.55 -11.56
N GLY A 42 11.10 0.30 -10.32
CA GLY A 42 10.62 1.01 -9.13
C GLY A 42 9.53 0.28 -8.34
N GLY A 43 9.02 -0.83 -8.88
CA GLY A 43 8.03 -1.71 -8.23
C GLY A 43 6.59 -1.18 -8.28
N THR A 44 5.70 -1.89 -7.59
CA THR A 44 4.26 -1.63 -7.52
C THR A 44 3.92 -0.19 -7.14
N CYS A 45 4.58 0.36 -6.13
CA CYS A 45 4.29 1.70 -5.61
C CYS A 45 4.39 2.79 -6.70
N ILE A 46 5.45 2.78 -7.50
CA ILE A 46 5.70 3.76 -8.56
C ILE A 46 4.73 3.57 -9.73
N ASN A 47 4.50 2.34 -10.15
CA ASN A 47 3.91 2.05 -11.46
C ASN A 47 2.40 1.81 -11.42
N ILE A 48 1.90 1.08 -10.43
CA ILE A 48 0.53 0.56 -10.39
C ILE A 48 -0.12 0.61 -9.00
N GLY A 49 0.49 1.33 -8.04
CA GLY A 49 0.00 1.39 -6.66
C GLY A 49 -0.12 2.81 -6.13
N CYS A 50 0.74 3.15 -5.15
CA CYS A 50 0.62 4.38 -4.37
C CYS A 50 0.67 5.65 -5.22
N ILE A 51 1.66 5.79 -6.10
CA ILE A 51 1.88 7.04 -6.83
C ILE A 51 0.76 7.32 -7.84
N PRO A 52 0.39 6.39 -8.75
CA PRO A 52 -0.70 6.67 -9.68
C PRO A 52 -2.04 6.92 -8.98
N SER A 53 -2.37 6.16 -7.92
CA SER A 53 -3.64 6.36 -7.21
C SER A 53 -3.68 7.70 -6.47
N LYS A 54 -2.60 8.09 -5.77
CA LYS A 54 -2.53 9.38 -5.07
C LYS A 54 -2.48 10.56 -6.04
N LYS A 55 -1.84 10.40 -7.20
CA LYS A 55 -1.87 11.42 -8.26
C LYS A 55 -3.30 11.68 -8.74
N LEU A 56 -4.06 10.62 -9.04
CA LEU A 56 -5.46 10.75 -9.45
C LEU A 56 -6.35 11.32 -8.34
N LEU A 57 -6.15 10.89 -7.09
CA LEU A 57 -6.88 11.42 -5.93
C LEU A 57 -6.68 12.93 -5.80
N VAL A 58 -5.43 13.40 -5.84
CA VAL A 58 -5.09 14.83 -5.75
C VAL A 58 -5.68 15.63 -6.92
N GLU A 59 -5.60 15.11 -8.15
CA GLU A 59 -6.20 15.78 -9.31
C GLU A 59 -7.73 15.89 -9.18
N GLY A 60 -8.39 14.81 -8.73
CA GLY A 60 -9.83 14.81 -8.48
C GLY A 60 -10.23 15.82 -7.39
N GLN A 61 -9.51 15.85 -6.27
CA GLN A 61 -9.79 16.76 -5.16
C GLN A 61 -9.63 18.23 -5.55
N ARG A 62 -8.55 18.58 -6.26
CA ARG A 62 -8.29 19.96 -6.72
C ARG A 62 -9.41 20.50 -7.59
N ARG A 63 -9.96 19.67 -8.47
CA ARG A 63 -10.98 20.08 -9.42
C ARG A 63 -12.38 20.04 -8.82
N ALA A 64 -12.67 19.08 -7.95
CA ALA A 64 -13.90 19.06 -7.19
C ALA A 64 -14.07 20.31 -6.31
N ALA A 65 -12.98 20.87 -5.79
CA ALA A 65 -12.99 22.13 -5.05
C ALA A 65 -13.40 23.35 -5.92
N CYS A 66 -13.24 23.23 -7.24
CA CYS A 66 -13.68 24.26 -8.22
C CYS A 66 -15.07 23.95 -8.82
N ALA A 67 -15.83 23.00 -8.22
CA ALA A 67 -17.10 22.49 -8.75
C ALA A 67 -16.99 21.94 -10.19
N ASP A 68 -15.80 21.54 -10.60
CA ASP A 68 -15.50 20.98 -11.91
C ASP A 68 -15.36 19.46 -11.80
N SER A 69 -16.10 18.73 -12.61
CA SER A 69 -16.10 17.26 -12.63
C SER A 69 -16.46 16.76 -14.03
N GLY A 70 -16.32 15.44 -14.25
CA GLY A 70 -16.74 14.82 -15.49
C GLY A 70 -15.58 14.38 -16.38
N ASP A 71 -15.88 14.16 -17.66
CA ASP A 71 -14.98 13.46 -18.57
C ASP A 71 -13.71 14.23 -18.91
N ALA A 72 -13.82 15.57 -19.09
CA ALA A 72 -12.65 16.43 -19.36
C ALA A 72 -11.68 16.44 -18.16
N VAL A 73 -12.22 16.53 -16.95
CA VAL A 73 -11.43 16.51 -15.70
C VAL A 73 -10.74 15.17 -15.51
N PHE A 74 -11.46 14.07 -15.73
CA PHE A 74 -10.90 12.73 -15.66
C PHE A 74 -9.78 12.55 -16.69
N SER A 75 -10.01 12.92 -17.95
CA SER A 75 -9.00 12.86 -19.02
C SER A 75 -7.74 13.65 -18.67
N ALA A 76 -7.87 14.88 -18.17
CA ALA A 76 -6.72 15.67 -17.73
C ALA A 76 -5.97 15.07 -16.55
N ALA A 77 -6.67 14.45 -15.58
CA ALA A 77 -6.06 13.74 -14.47
C ALA A 77 -5.28 12.51 -14.95
N MET A 78 -5.85 11.75 -15.88
CA MET A 78 -5.18 10.59 -16.49
C MET A 78 -3.93 11.00 -17.27
N GLN A 79 -3.99 12.11 -18.03
CA GLN A 79 -2.81 12.65 -18.71
C GLN A 79 -1.72 13.07 -17.72
N ALA A 80 -2.07 13.74 -16.63
CA ALA A 80 -1.13 14.15 -15.59
C ALA A 80 -0.45 12.93 -14.92
N LYS A 81 -1.22 11.89 -14.62
CA LYS A 81 -0.70 10.62 -14.12
C LYS A 81 0.22 9.95 -15.14
N ASN A 82 -0.24 9.82 -16.40
CA ASN A 82 0.51 9.17 -17.48
C ASN A 82 1.81 9.93 -17.81
N GLY A 83 1.88 11.24 -17.61
CA GLY A 83 3.09 12.03 -17.75
C GLY A 83 4.07 11.89 -16.58
N LEU A 84 3.59 11.57 -15.38
CA LEU A 84 4.41 11.42 -14.18
C LEU A 84 5.09 10.05 -14.08
N ILE A 85 4.32 8.97 -14.27
CA ILE A 85 4.78 7.61 -13.99
C ILE A 85 6.01 7.21 -14.82
N PRO A 86 6.06 7.42 -16.15
CA PRO A 86 7.24 7.08 -16.95
C PRO A 86 8.51 7.82 -16.50
N LYS A 87 8.38 9.08 -16.08
CA LYS A 87 9.53 9.88 -15.58
C LYS A 87 10.10 9.28 -14.29
N LEU A 88 9.23 8.89 -13.36
CA LEU A 88 9.66 8.26 -12.11
C LEU A 88 10.26 6.87 -12.36
N ARG A 89 9.68 6.11 -13.27
CA ARG A 89 10.20 4.80 -13.69
C ARG A 89 11.59 4.92 -14.28
N ALA A 90 11.78 5.82 -15.24
CA ALA A 90 13.07 6.08 -15.88
C ALA A 90 14.13 6.53 -14.87
N ALA A 91 13.77 7.43 -13.94
CA ALA A 91 14.68 7.86 -12.88
C ALA A 91 15.08 6.71 -11.93
N ASN A 92 14.15 5.79 -11.62
CA ASN A 92 14.47 4.61 -10.80
C ASN A 92 15.40 3.64 -11.54
N PHE A 93 15.20 3.43 -12.83
CA PHE A 93 16.08 2.60 -13.67
C PHE A 93 17.48 3.23 -13.74
N ALA A 94 17.58 4.48 -14.18
CA ALA A 94 18.85 5.19 -14.34
C ALA A 94 19.69 5.24 -13.06
N LYS A 95 19.04 5.32 -11.89
CA LYS A 95 19.74 5.30 -10.60
C LYS A 95 20.57 4.03 -10.39
N LEU A 96 20.11 2.88 -10.88
CA LEU A 96 20.84 1.61 -10.77
C LEU A 96 21.70 1.32 -11.99
N ASP A 97 21.20 1.60 -13.19
CA ASP A 97 21.89 1.34 -14.45
C ASP A 97 23.20 2.15 -14.59
N ASN A 98 23.27 3.33 -13.96
CA ASN A 98 24.48 4.16 -13.91
C ASN A 98 25.52 3.69 -12.87
N MET A 99 25.26 2.62 -12.12
CA MET A 99 26.19 2.10 -11.11
C MET A 99 27.03 0.98 -11.72
N GLU A 100 28.35 1.12 -11.73
CA GLU A 100 29.28 0.13 -12.32
C GLU A 100 29.09 -1.29 -11.79
N LYS A 101 28.76 -1.41 -10.50
CA LYS A 101 28.59 -2.68 -9.79
C LYS A 101 27.16 -3.26 -9.88
N VAL A 102 26.23 -2.60 -10.57
CA VAL A 102 24.86 -3.07 -10.73
C VAL A 102 24.58 -3.38 -12.19
N ARG A 103 24.06 -4.56 -12.44
CA ARG A 103 23.52 -4.94 -13.75
C ARG A 103 22.02 -5.21 -13.63
N VAL A 104 21.20 -4.41 -14.29
CA VAL A 104 19.75 -4.64 -14.38
C VAL A 104 19.46 -5.50 -15.61
N ILE A 105 18.71 -6.58 -15.41
CA ILE A 105 18.29 -7.50 -16.49
C ILE A 105 16.77 -7.57 -16.54
N ASN A 106 16.19 -7.32 -17.70
CA ASN A 106 14.76 -7.50 -17.92
C ASN A 106 14.47 -8.94 -18.34
N ALA A 107 14.06 -9.77 -17.37
CA ALA A 107 13.79 -11.19 -17.58
C ALA A 107 12.89 -11.75 -16.47
N ARG A 108 12.22 -12.87 -16.74
CA ARG A 108 11.55 -13.68 -15.74
C ARG A 108 12.55 -14.64 -15.10
N ALA A 109 12.54 -14.69 -13.76
CA ALA A 109 13.40 -15.55 -12.98
C ALA A 109 12.64 -16.77 -12.45
N ARG A 110 13.30 -17.94 -12.41
CA ARG A 110 12.80 -19.14 -11.73
C ARG A 110 13.96 -19.93 -11.11
N PHE A 111 13.80 -20.49 -9.96
CA PHE A 111 14.82 -21.29 -9.32
C PHE A 111 15.05 -22.62 -10.06
N ILE A 112 16.30 -23.03 -10.16
CA ILE A 112 16.74 -24.36 -10.58
C ILE A 112 17.15 -25.18 -9.35
N ASP A 113 17.87 -24.52 -8.43
CA ASP A 113 18.31 -25.03 -7.14
C ASP A 113 18.49 -23.86 -6.15
N ALA A 114 19.04 -24.15 -4.95
CA ALA A 114 19.22 -23.17 -3.88
C ALA A 114 20.21 -22.02 -4.21
N GLN A 115 20.96 -22.10 -5.29
CA GLN A 115 21.98 -21.11 -5.69
C GLN A 115 21.84 -20.66 -7.15
N THR A 116 21.06 -21.38 -7.95
CA THR A 116 20.96 -21.18 -9.38
C THR A 116 19.56 -20.79 -9.80
N VAL A 117 19.47 -19.67 -10.53
CA VAL A 117 18.23 -19.14 -11.08
C VAL A 117 18.33 -19.13 -12.60
N SER A 118 17.35 -19.69 -13.28
CA SER A 118 17.16 -19.50 -14.71
C SER A 118 16.45 -18.17 -14.95
N ILE A 119 16.91 -17.43 -15.95
CA ILE A 119 16.26 -16.20 -16.44
C ILE A 119 15.85 -16.38 -17.89
N THR A 120 14.62 -15.93 -18.23
CA THR A 120 14.06 -16.01 -19.58
C THR A 120 13.52 -14.65 -20.00
N GLY A 121 13.94 -14.13 -21.15
CA GLY A 121 13.50 -12.82 -21.67
C GLY A 121 14.56 -12.13 -22.49
N ALA A 122 14.48 -10.81 -22.65
CA ALA A 122 15.48 -10.01 -23.33
C ALA A 122 16.75 -9.92 -22.46
N VAL A 123 17.79 -10.59 -22.88
CA VAL A 123 19.06 -10.66 -22.14
C VAL A 123 20.12 -9.85 -22.88
N GLY A 124 20.44 -8.65 -22.35
CA GLY A 124 21.48 -7.76 -22.85
C GLY A 124 20.98 -6.61 -23.73
N ASN A 125 21.87 -5.64 -24.02
CA ASN A 125 21.58 -4.44 -24.83
C ASN A 125 21.27 -4.75 -26.31
N ALA A 126 21.35 -6.00 -26.74
CA ALA A 126 21.15 -6.45 -28.13
C ALA A 126 19.83 -7.21 -28.36
N GLY A 127 18.93 -7.30 -27.38
CA GLY A 127 17.63 -7.96 -27.56
C GLY A 127 17.71 -9.48 -27.81
N GLU A 128 18.80 -10.14 -27.45
CA GLU A 128 18.94 -11.60 -27.53
C GLU A 128 17.92 -12.26 -26.61
N GLN A 129 16.93 -12.91 -27.19
CA GLN A 129 16.01 -13.78 -26.46
C GLN A 129 16.67 -15.12 -26.20
N GLY A 130 16.67 -15.59 -24.94
CA GLY A 130 17.22 -16.88 -24.58
C GLY A 130 17.06 -17.20 -23.10
N GLU A 131 17.34 -18.44 -22.77
CA GLU A 131 17.43 -18.89 -21.38
C GLU A 131 18.90 -18.85 -20.94
N ARG A 132 19.20 -18.20 -19.83
CA ARG A 132 20.51 -18.17 -19.18
C ARG A 132 20.38 -18.54 -17.72
N GLN A 133 21.48 -18.94 -17.13
CA GLN A 133 21.53 -19.28 -15.70
C GLN A 133 22.38 -18.26 -14.95
N ILE A 134 21.97 -17.93 -13.74
CA ILE A 134 22.72 -17.09 -12.80
C ILE A 134 22.94 -17.93 -11.55
N ARG A 135 24.21 -18.17 -11.21
CA ARG A 135 24.62 -18.75 -9.93
C ARG A 135 25.01 -17.62 -8.98
N ALA A 136 24.35 -17.54 -7.83
CA ALA A 136 24.57 -16.48 -6.86
C ALA A 136 24.99 -17.02 -5.51
N GLU A 137 25.85 -16.26 -4.80
CA GLU A 137 26.19 -16.55 -3.42
C GLU A 137 25.04 -16.21 -2.47
N ARG A 138 24.30 -15.14 -2.77
CA ARG A 138 23.13 -14.63 -2.02
C ARG A 138 22.02 -14.25 -2.97
N ILE A 139 20.80 -14.60 -2.63
CA ILE A 139 19.60 -14.32 -3.44
C ILE A 139 18.57 -13.57 -2.58
N PHE A 140 18.02 -12.50 -3.13
CA PHE A 140 17.04 -11.65 -2.46
C PHE A 140 15.75 -11.57 -3.29
N ILE A 141 14.64 -12.07 -2.74
CA ILE A 141 13.34 -12.11 -3.41
C ILE A 141 12.55 -10.87 -2.98
N ASN A 142 12.22 -9.99 -3.93
CA ASN A 142 11.41 -8.79 -3.69
C ASN A 142 10.34 -8.61 -4.79
N THR A 143 9.69 -9.72 -5.16
CA THR A 143 8.67 -9.76 -6.22
C THR A 143 7.33 -9.16 -5.80
N GLY A 144 7.14 -8.88 -4.50
CA GLY A 144 5.99 -8.17 -3.97
C GLY A 144 4.70 -8.98 -3.98
N SER A 145 3.59 -8.29 -4.25
CA SER A 145 2.25 -8.86 -4.28
C SER A 145 1.48 -8.41 -5.52
N VAL A 146 0.43 -9.15 -5.86
CA VAL A 146 -0.50 -8.86 -6.95
C VAL A 146 -1.94 -8.83 -6.42
N PRO A 147 -2.90 -8.16 -7.10
CA PRO A 147 -4.30 -8.22 -6.72
C PRO A 147 -4.81 -9.65 -6.59
N ALA A 148 -5.62 -9.93 -5.58
CA ALA A 148 -6.31 -11.19 -5.44
C ALA A 148 -7.62 -11.13 -6.22
N VAL A 149 -7.74 -11.94 -7.26
CA VAL A 149 -8.95 -12.07 -8.07
C VAL A 149 -9.70 -13.32 -7.59
N PRO A 150 -10.90 -13.18 -7.02
CA PRO A 150 -11.68 -14.32 -6.55
C PRO A 150 -12.24 -15.12 -7.75
N PRO A 151 -12.40 -16.44 -7.63
CA PRO A 151 -12.93 -17.28 -8.70
C PRO A 151 -14.45 -17.17 -8.77
N ILE A 152 -14.96 -16.00 -9.14
CA ILE A 152 -16.38 -15.71 -9.30
C ILE A 152 -16.74 -15.82 -10.79
N PRO A 153 -17.83 -16.49 -11.18
CA PRO A 153 -18.26 -16.57 -12.57
C PRO A 153 -18.36 -15.21 -13.23
N GLY A 154 -17.78 -15.05 -14.42
CA GLY A 154 -17.76 -13.80 -15.19
C GLY A 154 -16.73 -12.77 -14.74
N VAL A 155 -15.81 -13.10 -13.83
CA VAL A 155 -14.77 -12.20 -13.30
C VAL A 155 -13.76 -11.74 -14.36
N ASP A 156 -13.65 -12.46 -15.45
CA ASP A 156 -12.81 -12.18 -16.62
C ASP A 156 -13.46 -11.22 -17.64
N GLY A 157 -14.63 -10.69 -17.32
CA GLY A 157 -15.34 -9.74 -18.17
C GLY A 157 -14.55 -8.46 -18.42
N ALA A 158 -14.67 -7.91 -19.64
CA ALA A 158 -13.89 -6.76 -20.10
C ALA A 158 -14.07 -5.46 -19.26
N ARG A 159 -15.07 -5.42 -18.39
CA ARG A 159 -15.38 -4.28 -17.51
C ARG A 159 -15.11 -4.58 -16.02
N VAL A 160 -14.55 -5.74 -15.73
CA VAL A 160 -14.15 -6.14 -14.38
C VAL A 160 -12.63 -5.93 -14.27
N TYR A 161 -12.22 -5.07 -13.38
CA TYR A 161 -10.84 -4.62 -13.22
C TYR A 161 -10.33 -4.94 -11.82
N ASP A 162 -9.07 -5.28 -11.73
CA ASP A 162 -8.33 -5.20 -10.48
C ASP A 162 -7.81 -3.76 -10.22
N SER A 163 -7.12 -3.56 -9.10
CA SER A 163 -6.57 -2.24 -8.73
C SER A 163 -5.48 -1.72 -9.68
N THR A 164 -4.95 -2.55 -10.56
CA THR A 164 -3.99 -2.18 -11.61
C THR A 164 -4.72 -1.76 -12.88
N GLY A 165 -5.63 -2.60 -13.37
CA GLY A 165 -6.36 -2.37 -14.61
C GLY A 165 -7.22 -1.10 -14.57
N ILE A 166 -7.87 -0.83 -13.43
CA ILE A 166 -8.72 0.35 -13.24
C ILE A 166 -7.95 1.67 -13.38
N LEU A 167 -6.64 1.70 -13.09
CA LEU A 167 -5.78 2.87 -13.26
C LEU A 167 -5.45 3.20 -14.72
N SER A 168 -5.85 2.35 -15.66
CA SER A 168 -5.58 2.50 -17.10
C SER A 168 -6.82 2.80 -17.92
N LEU A 169 -7.97 3.09 -17.28
CA LEU A 169 -9.20 3.42 -17.99
C LEU A 169 -8.99 4.66 -18.88
N ALA A 170 -9.44 4.55 -20.13
CA ALA A 170 -9.42 5.66 -21.10
C ALA A 170 -10.55 6.66 -20.81
N GLU A 171 -11.69 6.18 -20.38
CA GLU A 171 -12.92 6.93 -20.16
C GLU A 171 -13.38 6.82 -18.71
N ARG A 172 -13.98 7.87 -18.19
CA ARG A 172 -14.59 7.88 -16.87
C ARG A 172 -15.86 7.01 -16.87
N PRO A 173 -15.94 5.96 -16.02
CA PRO A 173 -17.21 5.22 -15.87
C PRO A 173 -18.25 6.14 -15.22
N LYS A 174 -19.49 6.12 -15.72
CA LYS A 174 -20.58 6.84 -15.11
C LYS A 174 -21.00 6.18 -13.80
N ARG A 175 -21.02 4.83 -13.77
CA ARG A 175 -21.36 3.98 -12.62
C ARG A 175 -20.21 3.02 -12.34
N MET A 176 -19.76 2.98 -11.10
CA MET A 176 -18.74 2.03 -10.65
C MET A 176 -19.25 1.23 -9.46
N VAL A 177 -19.05 -0.07 -9.53
CA VAL A 177 -19.23 -0.96 -8.38
C VAL A 177 -17.84 -1.38 -7.89
N ILE A 178 -17.61 -1.22 -6.59
CA ILE A 178 -16.38 -1.63 -5.90
C ILE A 178 -16.70 -2.83 -5.03
N VAL A 179 -16.06 -3.97 -5.30
CA VAL A 179 -16.18 -5.19 -4.51
C VAL A 179 -15.07 -5.21 -3.47
N GLY A 180 -15.43 -4.99 -2.21
CA GLY A 180 -14.54 -4.88 -1.05
C GLY A 180 -14.46 -3.45 -0.49
N GLY A 181 -14.93 -3.26 0.75
CA GLY A 181 -14.96 -1.99 1.50
C GLY A 181 -13.68 -1.74 2.32
N GLY A 182 -12.57 -2.40 2.00
CA GLY A 182 -11.27 -2.16 2.63
C GLY A 182 -10.61 -0.86 2.15
N TYR A 183 -9.42 -0.56 2.67
CA TYR A 183 -8.73 0.72 2.43
C TYR A 183 -8.54 1.05 0.93
N ILE A 184 -8.21 0.06 0.09
CA ILE A 184 -8.09 0.25 -1.36
C ILE A 184 -9.45 0.67 -1.95
N GLY A 185 -10.52 -0.04 -1.59
CA GLY A 185 -11.87 0.27 -2.05
C GLY A 185 -12.29 1.70 -1.67
N LEU A 186 -11.99 2.13 -0.45
CA LEU A 186 -12.28 3.49 0.02
C LEU A 186 -11.51 4.56 -0.78
N GLU A 187 -10.22 4.38 -1.00
CA GLU A 187 -9.42 5.33 -1.78
C GLU A 187 -9.96 5.49 -3.18
N PHE A 188 -10.32 4.40 -3.84
CA PHE A 188 -10.91 4.43 -5.18
C PHE A 188 -12.32 5.02 -5.17
N ALA A 189 -13.13 4.78 -4.13
CA ALA A 189 -14.45 5.39 -3.99
C ALA A 189 -14.36 6.92 -3.92
N PHE A 190 -13.49 7.46 -3.06
CA PHE A 190 -13.25 8.91 -2.99
C PHE A 190 -12.71 9.47 -4.30
N MET A 191 -11.77 8.77 -4.92
CA MET A 191 -11.14 9.18 -6.19
C MET A 191 -12.18 9.31 -7.31
N TYR A 192 -12.93 8.25 -7.58
CA TYR A 192 -13.89 8.25 -8.69
C TYR A 192 -15.11 9.13 -8.41
N ARG A 193 -15.52 9.23 -7.14
CA ARG A 193 -16.58 10.16 -6.76
C ARG A 193 -16.18 11.60 -7.00
N ALA A 194 -14.93 11.97 -6.78
CA ALA A 194 -14.42 13.31 -7.08
C ALA A 194 -14.46 13.64 -8.59
N PHE A 195 -14.39 12.64 -9.46
CA PHE A 195 -14.59 12.78 -10.90
C PHE A 195 -16.07 12.78 -11.33
N GLY A 196 -17.00 12.62 -10.39
CA GLY A 196 -18.45 12.61 -10.70
C GLY A 196 -19.01 11.24 -11.09
N THR A 197 -18.27 10.15 -10.84
CA THR A 197 -18.76 8.78 -11.00
C THR A 197 -19.76 8.44 -9.88
N GLU A 198 -20.86 7.76 -10.19
CA GLU A 198 -21.72 7.12 -9.19
C GLU A 198 -21.02 5.87 -8.66
N VAL A 199 -20.78 5.82 -7.34
CA VAL A 199 -20.01 4.73 -6.72
C VAL A 199 -20.88 3.95 -5.75
N THR A 200 -20.84 2.61 -5.88
CA THR A 200 -21.43 1.67 -4.92
C THR A 200 -20.34 0.74 -4.41
N ILE A 201 -20.14 0.67 -3.10
CA ILE A 201 -19.27 -0.30 -2.43
C ILE A 201 -20.11 -1.49 -1.99
N LEU A 202 -19.67 -2.69 -2.33
CA LEU A 202 -20.24 -3.96 -1.88
C LEU A 202 -19.24 -4.65 -0.97
N ASP A 203 -19.64 -5.03 0.25
CA ASP A 203 -18.79 -5.79 1.16
C ASP A 203 -19.55 -6.99 1.72
N ASN A 204 -18.86 -8.12 1.84
CA ASN A 204 -19.42 -9.35 2.42
C ASN A 204 -19.42 -9.33 3.95
N LEU A 205 -18.78 -8.37 4.57
CA LEU A 205 -18.79 -8.17 6.01
C LEU A 205 -20.07 -7.41 6.42
N ASP A 206 -20.65 -7.79 7.54
CA ASP A 206 -21.81 -7.11 8.11
C ASP A 206 -21.45 -5.78 8.76
N GLU A 207 -20.16 -5.59 9.07
CA GLU A 207 -19.65 -4.42 9.75
C GLU A 207 -18.68 -3.64 8.87
N PHE A 208 -18.91 -2.32 8.74
CA PHE A 208 -18.03 -1.44 7.98
C PHE A 208 -16.75 -1.15 8.76
N LEU A 209 -15.59 -1.34 8.10
CA LEU A 209 -14.24 -1.15 8.69
C LEU A 209 -14.09 -1.80 10.08
N PRO A 210 -14.20 -3.13 10.19
CA PRO A 210 -14.24 -3.82 11.49
C PRO A 210 -12.95 -3.72 12.31
N ARG A 211 -11.86 -3.23 11.71
CA ARG A 211 -10.57 -3.01 12.39
C ARG A 211 -10.48 -1.65 13.08
N GLU A 212 -11.34 -0.71 12.69
CA GLU A 212 -11.40 0.63 13.28
C GLU A 212 -12.35 0.66 14.48
N ASP A 213 -12.14 1.59 15.40
CA ASP A 213 -13.13 1.87 16.42
C ASP A 213 -14.45 2.36 15.79
N ARG A 214 -15.57 2.03 16.42
CA ARG A 214 -16.91 2.23 15.83
C ARG A 214 -17.25 3.70 15.55
N ASP A 215 -16.74 4.62 16.38
CA ASP A 215 -16.89 6.06 16.18
C ASP A 215 -16.13 6.55 14.91
N ILE A 216 -14.91 6.07 14.71
CA ILE A 216 -14.09 6.37 13.50
C ILE A 216 -14.73 5.76 12.25
N ALA A 217 -15.11 4.48 12.32
CA ALA A 217 -15.77 3.81 11.20
C ALA A 217 -17.11 4.46 10.84
N GLY A 218 -17.90 4.84 11.86
CA GLY A 218 -19.17 5.55 11.69
C GLY A 218 -18.98 6.91 11.03
N GLU A 219 -17.98 7.68 11.44
CA GLU A 219 -17.69 8.98 10.84
C GLU A 219 -17.19 8.84 9.40
N MET A 220 -16.32 7.87 9.09
CA MET A 220 -15.90 7.58 7.71
C MET A 220 -17.09 7.21 6.82
N ARG A 221 -18.01 6.38 7.33
CA ARG A 221 -19.23 6.01 6.61
C ARG A 221 -20.11 7.24 6.33
N ARG A 222 -20.35 8.06 7.36
CA ARG A 222 -21.11 9.32 7.23
C ARG A 222 -20.54 10.21 6.13
N ILE A 223 -19.20 10.37 6.09
CA ILE A 223 -18.51 11.19 5.10
C ILE A 223 -18.71 10.63 3.68
N LEU A 224 -18.58 9.31 3.50
CA LEU A 224 -18.78 8.65 2.20
C LEU A 224 -20.22 8.82 1.70
N GLU A 225 -21.21 8.52 2.57
CA GLU A 225 -22.63 8.62 2.24
C GLU A 225 -23.05 10.06 1.94
N ALA A 226 -22.54 11.05 2.70
CA ALA A 226 -22.76 12.47 2.44
C ALA A 226 -22.18 12.92 1.08
N ARG A 227 -21.17 12.23 0.57
CA ARG A 227 -20.62 12.45 -0.79
C ARG A 227 -21.32 11.63 -1.87
N GLY A 228 -22.38 10.91 -1.52
CA GLY A 228 -23.20 10.12 -2.45
C GLY A 228 -22.61 8.76 -2.82
N VAL A 229 -21.70 8.23 -2.02
CA VAL A 229 -21.26 6.83 -2.15
C VAL A 229 -22.30 5.93 -1.49
N LYS A 230 -22.76 4.91 -2.21
CA LYS A 230 -23.68 3.88 -1.67
C LYS A 230 -22.84 2.75 -1.06
N ILE A 231 -23.21 2.27 0.12
CA ILE A 231 -22.50 1.19 0.82
C ILE A 231 -23.49 0.09 1.15
N GLN A 232 -23.24 -1.12 0.64
CA GLN A 232 -24.00 -2.33 0.91
C GLN A 232 -23.10 -3.32 1.64
N LEU A 233 -23.44 -3.63 2.88
CA LEU A 233 -22.75 -4.60 3.73
C LEU A 233 -23.50 -5.91 3.77
N GLY A 234 -22.82 -6.99 4.18
CA GLY A 234 -23.42 -8.33 4.30
C GLY A 234 -23.82 -8.95 2.96
N VAL A 235 -23.32 -8.43 1.82
CA VAL A 235 -23.69 -8.92 0.50
C VAL A 235 -22.53 -9.69 -0.15
N LYS A 236 -22.81 -10.94 -0.57
CA LYS A 236 -21.85 -11.78 -1.27
C LYS A 236 -22.07 -11.65 -2.78
N VAL A 237 -21.01 -11.31 -3.51
CA VAL A 237 -21.04 -11.35 -4.98
C VAL A 237 -21.07 -12.80 -5.44
N GLU A 238 -22.02 -13.14 -6.31
CA GLU A 238 -22.26 -14.49 -6.81
C GLU A 238 -21.76 -14.68 -8.24
N ARG A 239 -21.94 -13.67 -9.10
CA ARG A 239 -21.48 -13.68 -10.49
C ARG A 239 -21.47 -12.28 -11.10
N PHE A 240 -20.81 -12.16 -12.24
CA PHE A 240 -20.81 -10.97 -13.09
C PHE A 240 -21.48 -11.34 -14.43
N ASP A 241 -22.61 -10.71 -14.72
CA ASP A 241 -23.29 -10.86 -15.99
C ASP A 241 -22.81 -9.74 -16.93
N ASN A 242 -21.92 -10.11 -17.87
CA ASN A 242 -21.23 -9.18 -18.74
C ASN A 242 -21.97 -9.00 -20.07
N THR A 243 -22.12 -7.76 -20.52
CA THR A 243 -22.60 -7.39 -21.85
C THR A 243 -21.57 -6.53 -22.58
N ALA A 244 -21.84 -6.13 -23.81
CA ALA A 244 -20.96 -5.24 -24.55
C ALA A 244 -20.86 -3.84 -23.92
N THR A 245 -21.87 -3.38 -23.18
CA THR A 245 -21.99 -2.00 -22.68
C THR A 245 -21.91 -1.87 -21.18
N GLU A 246 -22.26 -2.91 -20.41
CA GLU A 246 -22.26 -2.87 -18.95
C GLU A 246 -22.00 -4.26 -18.34
N THR A 247 -21.68 -4.28 -17.07
CA THR A 247 -21.61 -5.48 -16.24
C THR A 247 -22.63 -5.38 -15.12
N THR A 248 -23.48 -6.38 -14.94
CA THR A 248 -24.34 -6.49 -13.78
C THR A 248 -23.66 -7.36 -12.73
N VAL A 249 -23.40 -6.78 -11.55
CA VAL A 249 -22.90 -7.50 -10.37
C VAL A 249 -24.08 -8.11 -9.64
N VAL A 250 -24.22 -9.41 -9.70
CA VAL A 250 -25.29 -10.15 -9.00
C VAL A 250 -24.81 -10.60 -7.64
N THR A 251 -25.56 -10.29 -6.60
CA THR A 251 -25.22 -10.57 -5.21
C THR A 251 -26.38 -11.23 -4.48
N SER A 252 -26.12 -11.76 -3.29
CA SER A 252 -27.17 -12.27 -2.37
C SER A 252 -28.21 -11.22 -1.95
N GLY A 253 -27.92 -9.94 -2.08
CA GLY A 253 -28.76 -8.81 -1.69
C GLY A 253 -29.34 -8.00 -2.85
N GLY A 254 -29.18 -8.45 -4.11
CA GLY A 254 -29.67 -7.76 -5.30
C GLY A 254 -28.65 -7.67 -6.43
N SER A 255 -28.98 -6.87 -7.44
CA SER A 255 -28.15 -6.72 -8.63
C SER A 255 -27.80 -5.25 -8.86
N PHE A 256 -26.55 -4.99 -9.28
CA PHE A 256 -25.99 -3.65 -9.45
C PHE A 256 -25.37 -3.51 -10.84
N ALA A 257 -25.95 -2.66 -11.67
CA ALA A 257 -25.41 -2.36 -13.00
C ALA A 257 -24.21 -1.40 -12.91
N ALA A 258 -23.14 -1.68 -13.63
CA ALA A 258 -21.91 -0.88 -13.62
C ALA A 258 -21.30 -0.77 -15.03
N ASP A 259 -20.69 0.39 -15.30
CA ASP A 259 -19.87 0.58 -16.49
C ASP A 259 -18.43 0.10 -16.25
N ALA A 260 -18.02 0.05 -14.96
CA ALA A 260 -16.78 -0.57 -14.51
C ALA A 260 -16.98 -1.20 -13.11
N VAL A 261 -16.40 -2.37 -12.90
CA VAL A 261 -16.34 -3.05 -11.61
C VAL A 261 -14.88 -3.08 -11.14
N LEU A 262 -14.61 -2.64 -9.91
CA LEU A 262 -13.31 -2.74 -9.26
C LEU A 262 -13.31 -3.89 -8.25
N LEU A 263 -12.40 -4.84 -8.41
CA LEU A 263 -12.10 -5.85 -7.41
C LEU A 263 -11.08 -5.31 -6.42
N ALA A 264 -11.53 -4.93 -5.22
CA ALA A 264 -10.70 -4.48 -4.08
C ALA A 264 -10.64 -5.57 -2.99
N THR A 265 -10.58 -6.83 -3.39
CA THR A 265 -10.72 -8.05 -2.58
C THR A 265 -9.43 -8.53 -1.93
N GLY A 266 -8.42 -7.66 -1.86
CA GLY A 266 -7.13 -7.93 -1.23
C GLY A 266 -6.01 -8.22 -2.22
N ARG A 267 -4.88 -8.72 -1.69
CA ARG A 267 -3.67 -9.00 -2.46
C ARG A 267 -3.10 -10.36 -2.06
N ARG A 268 -2.42 -11.02 -2.98
CA ARG A 268 -1.69 -12.29 -2.77
C ARG A 268 -0.21 -12.13 -3.10
N ALA A 269 0.63 -12.98 -2.55
CA ALA A 269 2.05 -12.97 -2.85
C ALA A 269 2.31 -13.22 -4.35
N ASN A 270 3.33 -12.56 -4.90
CA ASN A 270 3.75 -12.76 -6.28
C ASN A 270 4.87 -13.81 -6.35
N THR A 271 4.50 -15.06 -6.09
CA THR A 271 5.41 -16.23 -6.04
C THR A 271 5.23 -17.18 -7.22
N GLN A 272 4.18 -17.00 -8.00
CA GLN A 272 3.85 -17.90 -9.11
C GLN A 272 4.94 -17.91 -10.18
N GLY A 273 5.39 -19.13 -10.56
CA GLY A 273 6.41 -19.34 -11.60
C GLY A 273 7.85 -19.10 -11.14
N LEU A 274 8.07 -18.89 -9.83
CA LEU A 274 9.42 -18.81 -9.26
C LEU A 274 10.03 -20.20 -8.99
N ASP A 275 9.24 -21.28 -8.94
CA ASP A 275 9.68 -22.66 -8.60
C ASP A 275 10.44 -22.70 -7.26
N LEU A 276 9.87 -22.05 -6.23
CA LEU A 276 10.49 -21.84 -4.92
C LEU A 276 10.89 -23.15 -4.21
N GLU A 277 10.13 -24.20 -4.43
CA GLU A 277 10.36 -25.54 -3.87
C GLU A 277 11.70 -26.12 -4.28
N LYS A 278 12.21 -25.79 -5.48
CA LYS A 278 13.53 -26.23 -5.98
C LYS A 278 14.69 -25.63 -5.18
N ALA A 279 14.44 -24.49 -4.54
CA ALA A 279 15.41 -23.81 -3.67
C ALA A 279 15.21 -24.11 -2.18
N GLY A 280 14.25 -24.97 -1.84
CA GLY A 280 13.89 -25.27 -0.45
C GLY A 280 13.16 -24.12 0.26
N VAL A 281 12.65 -23.14 -0.50
CA VAL A 281 11.89 -21.99 0.03
C VAL A 281 10.44 -22.43 0.25
N ARG A 282 9.93 -22.23 1.47
CA ARG A 282 8.57 -22.57 1.86
C ARG A 282 7.65 -21.35 1.76
N VAL A 283 6.36 -21.62 1.55
CA VAL A 283 5.31 -20.61 1.56
C VAL A 283 4.21 -21.00 2.56
N ASP A 284 3.58 -19.99 3.15
CA ASP A 284 2.42 -20.17 4.03
C ASP A 284 1.16 -20.54 3.22
N ALA A 285 0.06 -20.84 3.92
CA ALA A 285 -1.23 -21.19 3.30
C ALA A 285 -1.82 -20.09 2.40
N ARG A 286 -1.33 -18.86 2.50
CA ARG A 286 -1.72 -17.71 1.66
C ARG A 286 -0.72 -17.45 0.53
N GLY A 287 0.32 -18.28 0.39
CA GLY A 287 1.34 -18.19 -0.65
C GLY A 287 2.47 -17.20 -0.36
N PHE A 288 2.56 -16.60 0.84
CA PHE A 288 3.68 -15.75 1.23
C PHE A 288 4.90 -16.59 1.62
N ILE A 289 6.09 -16.13 1.26
CA ILE A 289 7.34 -16.82 1.63
C ILE A 289 7.52 -16.76 3.15
N GLU A 290 7.70 -17.92 3.76
CA GLU A 290 8.03 -18.05 5.19
C GLU A 290 9.46 -17.58 5.42
N VAL A 291 9.63 -16.65 6.37
CA VAL A 291 10.94 -16.10 6.74
C VAL A 291 11.08 -16.01 8.26
N ASP A 292 12.33 -16.06 8.73
CA ASP A 292 12.66 -15.77 10.13
C ASP A 292 12.61 -14.26 10.46
N ASP A 293 13.02 -13.88 11.65
CA ASP A 293 13.02 -12.48 12.10
C ASP A 293 14.04 -11.59 11.36
N HIS A 294 15.03 -12.18 10.70
CA HIS A 294 16.04 -11.50 9.87
C HIS A 294 15.74 -11.62 8.38
N LEU A 295 14.52 -12.09 8.01
CA LEU A 295 14.03 -12.24 6.65
C LEU A 295 14.68 -13.34 5.82
N HIS A 296 15.36 -14.31 6.45
CA HIS A 296 15.83 -15.49 5.77
C HIS A 296 14.68 -16.46 5.46
N ALA A 297 14.57 -16.85 4.20
CA ALA A 297 13.78 -18.00 3.78
C ALA A 297 14.62 -19.30 3.84
N THR A 298 15.93 -19.21 3.55
CA THR A 298 16.95 -20.25 3.71
C THR A 298 18.28 -19.56 4.06
N PRO A 299 19.36 -20.28 4.43
CA PRO A 299 20.65 -19.67 4.82
C PRO A 299 21.27 -18.71 3.78
N ARG A 300 20.83 -18.76 2.53
CA ARG A 300 21.38 -17.92 1.42
C ARG A 300 20.32 -17.15 0.66
N ILE A 301 19.05 -17.30 1.04
CA ILE A 301 17.92 -16.67 0.35
C ILE A 301 17.11 -15.86 1.35
N TRP A 302 16.95 -14.57 1.07
CA TRP A 302 16.11 -13.65 1.81
C TRP A 302 14.84 -13.32 1.00
N ALA A 303 13.75 -13.01 1.68
CA ALA A 303 12.57 -12.43 1.05
C ALA A 303 12.17 -11.13 1.77
N MET A 304 11.87 -10.07 1.01
CA MET A 304 11.63 -8.72 1.51
C MET A 304 10.34 -8.13 0.94
N GLY A 305 9.64 -7.36 1.76
CA GLY A 305 8.39 -6.69 1.39
C GLY A 305 7.20 -7.63 1.35
N ASP A 306 6.21 -7.31 0.51
CA ASP A 306 4.93 -8.00 0.50
C ASP A 306 5.05 -9.52 0.31
N VAL A 307 6.02 -9.97 -0.49
CA VAL A 307 6.21 -11.41 -0.78
C VAL A 307 6.56 -12.23 0.46
N ALA A 308 7.16 -11.60 1.48
CA ALA A 308 7.51 -12.21 2.76
C ALA A 308 6.40 -12.13 3.82
N GLY A 309 5.16 -11.78 3.43
CA GLY A 309 4.05 -11.59 4.36
C GLY A 309 4.21 -10.38 5.30
N SER A 310 5.19 -9.51 5.05
CA SER A 310 5.31 -8.22 5.75
C SER A 310 4.09 -7.33 5.46
N PRO A 311 3.70 -6.43 6.37
CA PRO A 311 2.63 -5.47 6.11
C PRO A 311 2.84 -4.75 4.77
N GLN A 312 1.81 -4.71 3.93
CA GLN A 312 1.89 -4.33 2.52
C GLN A 312 2.03 -2.81 2.33
N PHE A 313 3.12 -2.25 2.84
CA PHE A 313 3.45 -0.84 2.72
C PHE A 313 4.88 -0.65 2.20
N THR A 314 5.07 0.36 1.36
CA THR A 314 6.38 0.68 0.77
C THR A 314 7.45 0.98 1.83
N TYR A 315 7.09 1.64 2.93
CA TYR A 315 8.01 1.94 4.03
C TYR A 315 8.34 0.71 4.87
N ILE A 316 7.47 -0.30 4.93
CA ILE A 316 7.77 -1.60 5.54
C ILE A 316 8.74 -2.39 4.66
N SER A 317 8.54 -2.40 3.34
CA SER A 317 9.52 -2.97 2.42
C SER A 317 10.89 -2.27 2.53
N LEU A 318 10.92 -0.96 2.77
CA LEU A 318 12.17 -0.23 3.04
C LEU A 318 12.79 -0.63 4.39
N ASP A 319 11.98 -0.95 5.39
CA ASP A 319 12.47 -1.40 6.67
C ASP A 319 12.99 -2.85 6.62
N ASP A 320 12.38 -3.71 5.80
CA ASP A 320 12.93 -5.04 5.48
C ASP A 320 14.33 -4.92 4.87
N TYR A 321 14.54 -3.99 3.92
CA TYR A 321 15.88 -3.69 3.43
C TYR A 321 16.84 -3.30 4.58
N ARG A 322 16.41 -2.49 5.54
CA ARG A 322 17.27 -2.06 6.66
C ARG A 322 17.67 -3.23 7.55
N ILE A 323 16.81 -4.22 7.74
CA ILE A 323 17.10 -5.45 8.49
C ILE A 323 18.18 -6.24 7.74
N VAL A 324 17.96 -6.54 6.47
CA VAL A 324 18.93 -7.28 5.64
C VAL A 324 20.25 -6.53 5.50
N ARG A 325 20.20 -5.21 5.32
CA ARG A 325 21.41 -4.37 5.28
C ARG A 325 22.23 -4.47 6.56
N ASP A 326 21.57 -4.38 7.72
CA ASP A 326 22.25 -4.45 9.02
C ASP A 326 22.95 -5.79 9.22
N GLU A 327 22.36 -6.88 8.74
CA GLU A 327 22.97 -8.20 8.78
C GLU A 327 24.18 -8.31 7.86
N LEU A 328 24.09 -7.78 6.63
CA LEU A 328 25.14 -7.93 5.62
C LEU A 328 26.30 -6.94 5.77
N LEU A 329 26.03 -5.76 6.28
CA LEU A 329 26.93 -4.61 6.28
C LEU A 329 27.09 -3.92 7.65
N GLY A 330 26.33 -4.35 8.64
CA GLY A 330 26.30 -3.78 9.98
C GLY A 330 26.64 -4.82 11.05
N GLU A 331 25.91 -4.75 12.17
CA GLU A 331 26.13 -5.60 13.36
C GLU A 331 25.12 -6.77 13.47
N GLY A 332 24.14 -6.85 12.56
CA GLY A 332 23.11 -7.88 12.53
C GLY A 332 22.13 -7.85 13.70
N ARG A 333 21.92 -6.68 14.30
CA ARG A 333 21.06 -6.53 15.49
C ARG A 333 19.59 -6.28 15.13
N ARG A 334 19.32 -5.71 13.94
CA ARG A 334 17.95 -5.38 13.54
C ARG A 334 17.16 -6.63 13.17
N SER A 335 15.89 -6.64 13.59
CA SER A 335 14.96 -7.72 13.29
C SER A 335 13.54 -7.19 13.02
N ARG A 336 12.66 -8.05 12.53
CA ARG A 336 11.23 -7.73 12.38
C ARG A 336 10.55 -7.38 13.71
N ARG A 337 11.09 -7.84 14.84
CA ARG A 337 10.56 -7.57 16.19
C ARG A 337 10.69 -6.11 16.59
N ASP A 338 11.68 -5.40 16.03
CA ASP A 338 11.94 -3.98 16.33
C ASP A 338 10.88 -3.05 15.72
N ARG A 339 10.04 -3.58 14.81
CA ARG A 339 8.98 -2.81 14.15
C ARG A 339 7.60 -3.01 14.80
N ALA A 340 7.51 -3.14 16.11
CA ALA A 340 6.28 -3.47 16.81
C ALA A 340 5.12 -2.51 16.50
N ILE A 341 5.40 -1.21 16.35
CA ILE A 341 4.42 -0.17 16.08
C ILE A 341 4.88 0.69 14.90
N PHE A 342 4.01 0.91 13.93
CA PHE A 342 4.25 1.81 12.79
C PHE A 342 2.96 2.54 12.40
N PRO A 343 3.05 3.77 11.86
CA PRO A 343 1.87 4.50 11.42
C PRO A 343 1.32 3.92 10.12
N THR A 344 0.00 4.00 9.96
CA THR A 344 -0.69 3.71 8.71
C THR A 344 -1.47 4.93 8.24
N ALA A 345 -1.65 5.05 6.93
CA ALA A 345 -2.48 6.09 6.34
C ALA A 345 -3.31 5.54 5.19
N VAL A 346 -4.59 5.89 5.20
CA VAL A 346 -5.52 5.68 4.08
C VAL A 346 -5.81 7.04 3.47
N PHE A 347 -5.53 7.17 2.19
CA PHE A 347 -5.61 8.44 1.47
C PHE A 347 -7.04 8.71 0.97
N THR A 348 -7.96 8.81 1.91
CA THR A 348 -9.32 9.28 1.70
C THR A 348 -9.38 10.82 1.71
N ASN A 349 -10.55 11.40 1.70
CA ASN A 349 -10.74 12.83 1.88
C ASN A 349 -11.86 13.08 2.90
N PRO A 350 -11.53 13.43 4.17
CA PRO A 350 -10.18 13.60 4.71
C PRO A 350 -9.42 12.27 4.84
N PRO A 351 -8.07 12.30 4.91
CA PRO A 351 -7.27 11.10 5.12
C PRO A 351 -7.44 10.53 6.54
N LEU A 352 -7.30 9.21 6.65
CA LEU A 352 -7.30 8.50 7.93
C LEU A 352 -5.86 8.07 8.26
N GLY A 353 -5.30 8.62 9.33
CA GLY A 353 -4.02 8.19 9.91
C GLY A 353 -4.23 7.41 11.21
N HIS A 354 -3.49 6.32 11.41
CA HIS A 354 -3.56 5.53 12.63
C HIS A 354 -2.17 5.05 13.07
N ILE A 355 -1.94 5.00 14.37
CA ILE A 355 -0.77 4.35 14.98
C ILE A 355 -1.12 3.77 16.35
N GLY A 356 -0.55 2.60 16.67
CA GLY A 356 -0.68 1.95 17.96
C GLY A 356 -1.98 1.17 18.11
N MET A 357 -2.59 1.20 19.30
CA MET A 357 -3.79 0.44 19.64
C MET A 357 -5.05 1.29 19.43
N THR A 358 -6.09 0.71 18.82
CA THR A 358 -7.43 1.28 18.93
C THR A 358 -7.94 1.15 20.37
N GLU A 359 -8.96 1.93 20.76
CA GLU A 359 -9.60 1.79 22.07
C GLU A 359 -10.08 0.36 22.31
N THR A 360 -10.74 -0.21 21.30
CA THR A 360 -11.25 -1.59 21.33
C THR A 360 -10.13 -2.59 21.57
N ALA A 361 -9.00 -2.44 20.87
CA ALA A 361 -7.84 -3.34 21.03
C ALA A 361 -7.19 -3.18 22.41
N ALA A 362 -7.05 -1.96 22.92
CA ALA A 362 -6.46 -1.68 24.22
C ALA A 362 -7.31 -2.25 25.37
N ARG A 363 -8.62 -2.05 25.32
CA ARG A 363 -9.56 -2.61 26.32
C ARG A 363 -9.58 -4.15 26.26
N LYS A 364 -9.58 -4.74 25.07
CA LYS A 364 -9.48 -6.19 24.88
C LYS A 364 -8.18 -6.78 25.45
N ALA A 365 -7.09 -6.02 25.38
CA ALA A 365 -5.80 -6.39 25.97
C ALA A 365 -5.74 -6.16 27.50
N GLY A 366 -6.85 -5.79 28.14
CA GLY A 366 -6.94 -5.55 29.59
C GLY A 366 -6.27 -4.25 30.07
N ARG A 367 -5.95 -3.32 29.15
CA ARG A 367 -5.37 -2.02 29.52
C ARG A 367 -6.45 -1.11 30.16
N ASN A 368 -6.09 -0.44 31.23
CA ASN A 368 -6.90 0.63 31.79
C ASN A 368 -6.63 1.92 31.01
N VAL A 369 -7.60 2.38 30.22
CA VAL A 369 -7.38 3.48 29.28
C VAL A 369 -8.29 4.68 29.56
N LYS A 370 -7.74 5.87 29.38
CA LYS A 370 -8.47 7.12 29.13
C LYS A 370 -8.51 7.36 27.63
N VAL A 371 -9.63 7.85 27.13
CA VAL A 371 -9.86 8.14 25.72
C VAL A 371 -10.33 9.57 25.58
N SER A 372 -9.79 10.27 24.61
CA SER A 372 -10.22 11.61 24.21
C SER A 372 -10.57 11.63 22.73
N THR A 373 -11.57 12.41 22.37
CA THR A 373 -11.96 12.64 20.98
C THR A 373 -12.12 14.13 20.72
N LEU A 374 -11.80 14.55 19.48
CA LEU A 374 -11.97 15.92 19.02
C LEU A 374 -12.54 15.90 17.60
N LYS A 375 -13.66 16.56 17.38
CA LYS A 375 -14.22 16.72 16.03
C LYS A 375 -13.36 17.66 15.20
N ALA A 376 -13.12 17.35 13.93
CA ALA A 376 -12.33 18.18 13.03
C ALA A 376 -12.94 19.58 12.85
N GLU A 377 -14.25 19.72 12.93
CA GLU A 377 -14.95 21.02 12.87
C GLU A 377 -14.58 22.00 14.01
N ALA A 378 -14.03 21.50 15.13
CA ALA A 378 -13.56 22.34 16.21
C ALA A 378 -12.22 23.04 15.88
N ILE A 379 -11.48 22.53 14.92
CA ILE A 379 -10.10 22.95 14.60
C ILE A 379 -10.13 24.22 13.72
N PRO A 380 -9.50 25.34 14.15
CA PRO A 380 -9.46 26.58 13.37
C PRO A 380 -8.90 26.38 11.96
N LYS A 381 -7.81 25.62 11.81
CA LYS A 381 -7.20 25.34 10.50
C LYS A 381 -8.12 24.55 9.58
N ALA A 382 -8.89 23.59 10.10
CA ALA A 382 -9.87 22.84 9.31
C ALA A 382 -10.94 23.77 8.71
N LYS A 383 -11.37 24.78 9.47
CA LYS A 383 -12.30 25.84 8.98
C LYS A 383 -11.67 26.69 7.90
N VAL A 384 -10.40 27.08 8.07
CA VAL A 384 -9.65 27.83 7.04
C VAL A 384 -9.54 27.05 5.74
N LEU A 385 -9.35 25.72 5.84
CA LEU A 385 -9.25 24.82 4.67
C LEU A 385 -10.62 24.49 4.06
N GLY A 386 -11.74 24.75 4.76
CA GLY A 386 -13.06 24.25 4.39
C GLY A 386 -13.17 22.72 4.46
N GLN A 387 -12.34 22.06 5.30
CA GLN A 387 -12.24 20.61 5.47
C GLN A 387 -12.53 20.23 6.92
N THR A 388 -13.78 20.39 7.31
CA THR A 388 -14.24 20.23 8.68
C THR A 388 -14.77 18.83 9.03
N ASP A 389 -14.86 17.94 8.03
CA ASP A 389 -15.25 16.54 8.26
C ASP A 389 -14.18 15.80 9.05
N GLY A 390 -14.63 14.97 10.00
CA GLY A 390 -13.77 13.98 10.64
C GLY A 390 -13.72 14.03 12.15
N LEU A 391 -12.97 13.09 12.72
CA LEU A 391 -12.83 12.82 14.14
C LEU A 391 -11.39 12.41 14.46
N LEU A 392 -10.81 13.05 15.48
CA LEU A 392 -9.51 12.70 16.05
C LEU A 392 -9.74 11.94 17.35
N LYS A 393 -8.92 10.92 17.62
CA LYS A 393 -9.04 10.09 18.83
C LYS A 393 -7.66 9.74 19.39
N ALA A 394 -7.49 9.87 20.70
CA ALA A 394 -6.30 9.46 21.42
C ALA A 394 -6.66 8.44 22.51
N VAL A 395 -5.85 7.39 22.63
CA VAL A 395 -5.96 6.32 23.62
C VAL A 395 -4.69 6.34 24.49
N VAL A 396 -4.86 6.59 25.78
CA VAL A 396 -3.75 6.78 26.73
C VAL A 396 -3.93 5.83 27.92
N ASP A 397 -2.85 5.23 28.40
CA ASP A 397 -2.86 4.43 29.62
C ASP A 397 -3.17 5.32 30.82
N ALA A 398 -4.22 4.96 31.58
CA ALA A 398 -4.74 5.79 32.68
C ALA A 398 -3.78 5.91 33.85
N GLY A 399 -2.88 4.95 34.03
CA GLY A 399 -1.92 4.91 35.14
C GLY A 399 -0.59 5.59 34.81
N SER A 400 -0.03 5.28 33.66
CA SER A 400 1.31 5.76 33.27
C SER A 400 1.28 7.05 32.45
N GLY A 401 0.16 7.39 31.79
CA GLY A 401 0.09 8.50 30.83
C GLY A 401 0.75 8.18 29.49
N GLU A 402 1.08 6.93 29.23
CA GLU A 402 1.67 6.46 27.97
C GLU A 402 0.65 6.55 26.83
N ILE A 403 1.07 7.05 25.66
CA ILE A 403 0.26 7.09 24.45
C ILE A 403 0.22 5.67 23.87
N LEU A 404 -0.93 5.01 23.95
CA LEU A 404 -1.13 3.66 23.43
C LEU A 404 -1.51 3.67 21.96
N GLY A 405 -2.22 4.69 21.52
CA GLY A 405 -2.60 4.82 20.13
C GLY A 405 -3.28 6.14 19.79
N VAL A 406 -3.20 6.50 18.51
CA VAL A 406 -3.84 7.72 17.98
C VAL A 406 -4.45 7.41 16.63
N THR A 407 -5.68 7.87 16.42
CA THR A 407 -6.39 7.81 15.14
C THR A 407 -6.82 9.20 14.74
N LEU A 408 -6.44 9.63 13.54
CA LEU A 408 -6.73 10.96 13.00
C LEU A 408 -7.51 10.79 11.69
N LEU A 409 -8.78 11.12 11.69
CA LEU A 409 -9.58 11.26 10.47
C LEU A 409 -9.82 12.76 10.27
N CYS A 410 -8.90 13.44 9.61
CA CYS A 410 -8.95 14.89 9.39
C CYS A 410 -7.99 15.33 8.28
N ALA A 411 -8.06 16.58 7.86
CA ALA A 411 -7.06 17.15 6.94
C ALA A 411 -5.63 16.94 7.48
N GLU A 412 -4.68 16.66 6.60
CA GLU A 412 -3.25 16.45 6.91
C GLU A 412 -2.97 15.27 7.87
N ALA A 413 -3.94 14.40 8.16
CA ALA A 413 -3.75 13.28 9.10
C ALA A 413 -2.57 12.38 8.73
N HIS A 414 -2.32 12.15 7.43
CA HIS A 414 -1.23 11.34 6.90
C HIS A 414 0.17 11.92 7.15
N GLU A 415 0.27 13.25 7.37
CA GLU A 415 1.52 13.90 7.79
C GLU A 415 1.65 13.92 9.32
N ILE A 416 0.58 14.32 10.01
CA ILE A 416 0.57 14.51 11.48
C ILE A 416 0.81 13.19 12.21
N ILE A 417 0.27 12.08 11.72
CA ILE A 417 0.38 10.77 12.37
C ILE A 417 1.83 10.33 12.59
N ASN A 418 2.77 10.81 11.75
CA ASN A 418 4.19 10.51 11.88
C ASN A 418 4.84 11.10 13.15
N LEU A 419 4.29 12.18 13.71
CA LEU A 419 4.73 12.74 14.99
C LEU A 419 4.57 11.71 16.12
N PHE A 420 3.50 10.93 16.08
CA PHE A 420 3.23 9.92 17.09
C PHE A 420 4.12 8.69 16.98
N LYS A 421 4.67 8.38 15.80
CA LYS A 421 5.72 7.35 15.70
C LYS A 421 6.95 7.76 16.53
N MET A 422 7.39 9.02 16.39
CA MET A 422 8.50 9.54 17.18
C MET A 422 8.17 9.65 18.66
N ALA A 423 6.95 10.07 19.00
CA ALA A 423 6.49 10.19 20.38
C ALA A 423 6.44 8.83 21.08
N ILE A 424 5.84 7.81 20.46
CA ILE A 424 5.70 6.47 21.03
C ILE A 424 7.06 5.80 21.17
N ASP A 425 7.92 5.84 20.16
CA ASP A 425 9.26 5.23 20.20
C ASP A 425 10.12 5.81 21.33
N ASN A 426 9.95 7.12 21.62
CA ASN A 426 10.67 7.81 22.66
C ASN A 426 9.89 7.88 24.00
N ARG A 427 8.77 7.15 24.12
CA ARG A 427 7.91 7.10 25.31
C ARG A 427 7.49 8.48 25.81
N VAL A 428 7.21 9.40 24.89
CA VAL A 428 6.72 10.74 25.20
C VAL A 428 5.35 10.63 25.87
N PRO A 429 5.14 11.17 27.09
CA PRO A 429 3.86 11.05 27.77
C PRO A 429 2.80 11.99 27.17
N ALA A 430 1.52 11.64 27.32
CA ALA A 430 0.38 12.43 26.85
C ALA A 430 0.42 13.90 27.32
N GLY A 431 0.81 14.12 28.59
CA GLY A 431 0.95 15.47 29.17
C GLY A 431 1.99 16.35 28.48
N TYR A 432 3.02 15.76 27.86
CA TYR A 432 3.97 16.52 27.04
C TYR A 432 3.31 17.03 25.76
N VAL A 433 2.55 16.19 25.04
CA VAL A 433 1.83 16.58 23.81
C VAL A 433 0.80 17.68 24.13
N ARG A 434 0.07 17.54 25.24
CA ARG A 434 -0.88 18.56 25.74
C ARG A 434 -0.23 19.93 25.89
N SER A 435 1.00 19.98 26.40
CA SER A 435 1.69 21.23 26.77
C SER A 435 2.67 21.72 25.72
N GLN A 436 2.79 21.02 24.56
CA GLN A 436 3.73 21.35 23.51
C GLN A 436 3.32 22.63 22.77
N ILE A 437 4.30 23.39 22.30
CA ILE A 437 4.09 24.57 21.46
C ILE A 437 4.00 24.12 20.00
N PHE A 438 2.84 24.28 19.40
CA PHE A 438 2.62 24.10 17.96
C PHE A 438 2.46 25.43 17.25
N THR A 439 2.85 25.49 15.98
CA THR A 439 2.63 26.72 15.16
C THR A 439 1.14 26.92 14.86
N HIS A 440 0.70 28.17 14.80
CA HIS A 440 -0.68 28.57 14.51
C HIS A 440 -0.77 29.32 13.17
N PRO A 441 -1.83 29.13 12.30
CA PRO A 441 -2.82 28.06 12.39
C PRO A 441 -2.37 26.80 11.66
N THR A 442 -2.40 25.67 12.34
CA THR A 442 -2.06 24.34 11.76
C THR A 442 -3.06 23.28 12.22
N MET A 443 -3.09 22.14 11.52
CA MET A 443 -3.84 20.98 12.01
C MET A 443 -3.16 20.32 13.23
N ALA A 444 -1.83 20.47 13.36
CA ALA A 444 -1.06 19.88 14.44
C ALA A 444 -1.35 20.54 15.82
N GLU A 445 -1.69 21.83 15.85
CA GLU A 445 -2.04 22.52 17.12
C GLU A 445 -3.26 21.91 17.83
N ALA A 446 -4.17 21.28 17.06
CA ALA A 446 -5.32 20.56 17.61
C ALA A 446 -4.95 19.41 18.54
N LEU A 447 -3.70 18.97 18.51
CA LEU A 447 -3.19 17.95 19.44
C LEU A 447 -3.17 18.44 20.87
N ASN A 448 -3.00 19.75 21.14
CA ASN A 448 -3.15 20.30 22.49
C ASN A 448 -4.56 20.03 23.03
N ASP A 449 -5.59 20.30 22.21
CA ASP A 449 -7.00 20.10 22.61
C ASP A 449 -7.36 18.63 22.71
N LEU A 450 -6.90 17.80 21.74
CA LEU A 450 -7.11 16.36 21.77
C LEU A 450 -6.50 15.73 23.03
N PHE A 451 -5.36 16.21 23.49
CA PHE A 451 -4.66 15.70 24.67
C PHE A 451 -4.99 16.46 25.96
N ALA A 452 -5.85 17.48 25.92
CA ALA A 452 -6.21 18.27 27.11
C ALA A 452 -6.75 17.46 28.29
N PRO A 453 -7.52 16.35 28.12
CA PRO A 453 -8.02 15.55 29.22
C PRO A 453 -6.98 14.66 29.93
N PHE A 454 -5.74 14.57 29.47
CA PHE A 454 -4.71 13.69 30.01
C PHE A 454 -3.67 14.38 30.89
#